data_55fd0ba42336826e10081395e3589e82
#
_entry.id   55fd0ba42336826e10081395e3589e82
#
_cell.length_a   1.000
_cell.length_b   1.000
_cell.length_c   1.000
_cell.angle_alpha   90.00
_cell.angle_beta   90.00
_cell.angle_gamma   90.00
#
_symmetry.space_group_name_H-M   'P 1'
#
loop_
_entity.id
_entity.type
_entity.pdbx_description
1 polymer ?
#
loop_
_entity_poly.entity_id
_entity_poly.type
_entity_poly.pdbx_seq_one_letter_code
_entity_poly.pdbx_strand_id
1 'polypeptide(L)'
;MLGTNLKKPLNETRRNRKGFYGLSLIVWLTLGLILAGCGENSTPLSLAPTTTGAITVASSSTTVASGTTIAATTAVPATTATSATTGAVTTTTAPVTTGAIGGTTPAATTAASGSVADVPTVKVPDSARQEIANIIKQTEKTRNLTFKTPVETNFMTRTDLTKYQTAEFIKSNPPENIARDEKILKVFGFAPKTFDYARTYIDLLNEQVIGFYDPRTKKLYIITDADPSKVDALSKFTAEHELTHALQDQYFDLQKFSPDRKPEDQEWSDDASVAKLALIEGDAVQSQLNWVAGGNLSQADLQELIKSSQSSSSNVLDTAPLILSSSLLFPYEEGNAFVKSLFDKGGWDAVNKAFSDYQPRSTSQIIHITKYQNKVEPVKIDLPSMVDVLGSGWKSLDINTNGELASRIWLQTGMSKPKDPSAKTQAATAVKGWAGDRYQALENAQGQAGFVWRTQWDSEGEATDFYNAASNSMKNLFSLSGNGTGSDPKKSWTTTDQDVSLIRKGNQVLVTVLPKASGIEKVIAKLGF
;
A
#
# COMPACT_ATOMS: atom_id res chain seq x y z
N MET A 1 23.66 -10.65 58.07
CA MET A 1 23.64 -12.03 57.62
C MET A 1 22.33 -12.33 56.93
N LEU A 2 22.39 -13.05 55.85
CA LEU A 2 21.30 -13.49 54.96
C LEU A 2 20.78 -12.47 53.94
N GLY A 3 21.46 -12.52 52.79
CA GLY A 3 21.02 -11.91 51.56
C GLY A 3 19.92 -12.71 50.89
N THR A 4 18.91 -12.05 50.42
CA THR A 4 17.90 -12.61 49.52
C THR A 4 18.26 -12.25 48.09
N ASN A 5 18.69 -13.30 47.35
CA ASN A 5 18.87 -13.27 45.90
C ASN A 5 17.51 -13.10 45.22
N LEU A 6 17.23 -11.91 44.72
CA LEU A 6 16.19 -11.68 43.72
C LEU A 6 16.71 -12.14 42.36
N LYS A 7 16.23 -13.29 41.91
CA LYS A 7 16.41 -13.78 40.53
C LYS A 7 15.84 -12.73 39.56
N LYS A 8 16.69 -12.14 38.70
CA LYS A 8 16.30 -11.40 37.51
C LYS A 8 15.46 -12.32 36.63
N PRO A 9 14.35 -11.82 36.06
CA PRO A 9 13.65 -12.56 35.04
C PRO A 9 14.52 -12.67 33.78
N LEU A 10 14.45 -13.84 33.17
CA LEU A 10 15.14 -14.23 31.95
C LEU A 10 14.88 -13.23 30.82
N ASN A 11 15.94 -12.84 30.14
CA ASN A 11 15.95 -12.12 28.88
C ASN A 11 14.95 -12.75 27.91
N GLU A 12 13.80 -12.11 27.71
CA GLU A 12 13.07 -12.27 26.47
C GLU A 12 13.95 -11.73 25.34
N THR A 13 14.38 -12.64 24.48
CA THR A 13 15.05 -12.33 23.23
C THR A 13 14.28 -11.24 22.52
N ARG A 14 14.88 -10.07 22.41
CA ARG A 14 14.39 -8.93 21.60
C ARG A 14 14.19 -9.43 20.17
N ARG A 15 12.97 -9.84 19.83
CA ARG A 15 12.58 -10.13 18.45
C ARG A 15 12.28 -8.81 17.77
N ASN A 16 13.11 -8.43 16.81
CA ASN A 16 12.84 -7.34 15.88
C ASN A 16 11.54 -7.68 15.14
N ARG A 17 10.48 -6.92 15.41
CA ARG A 17 9.19 -7.06 14.73
C ARG A 17 9.14 -6.04 13.60
N LYS A 18 9.16 -6.52 12.37
CA LYS A 18 8.79 -5.71 11.21
C LYS A 18 7.28 -5.74 11.08
N GLY A 19 6.63 -4.58 10.91
CA GLY A 19 5.17 -4.47 10.80
C GLY A 19 4.60 -5.13 9.55
N PHE A 20 3.27 -5.17 9.43
CA PHE A 20 2.51 -5.75 8.32
C PHE A 20 2.94 -5.21 6.94
N TYR A 21 3.26 -3.91 6.88
CA TYR A 21 3.95 -3.26 5.76
C TYR A 21 5.46 -3.23 5.97
N GLY A 22 5.97 -4.02 6.90
CA GLY A 22 7.39 -4.19 7.16
C GLY A 22 8.08 -4.80 5.96
N LEU A 23 8.08 -4.05 4.88
CA LEU A 23 8.95 -4.17 3.74
C LEU A 23 10.38 -4.00 4.24
N SER A 24 10.90 -5.09 4.81
CA SER A 24 12.33 -5.24 5.01
C SER A 24 13.08 -5.38 3.71
N LEU A 25 12.36 -5.55 2.64
CA LEU A 25 12.80 -5.28 1.30
C LEU A 25 12.13 -3.98 0.89
N ILE A 26 12.76 -2.87 1.17
CA ILE A 26 12.58 -1.67 0.41
C ILE A 26 13.29 -1.95 -0.93
N VAL A 27 12.72 -2.86 -1.69
CA VAL A 27 12.92 -2.95 -3.11
C VAL A 27 12.01 -1.86 -3.63
N TRP A 28 12.59 -0.74 -3.97
CA TRP A 28 11.91 0.37 -4.59
C TRP A 28 11.37 -0.13 -5.93
N LEU A 29 10.08 -0.20 -6.03
CA LEU A 29 9.36 -0.82 -7.13
C LEU A 29 8.98 0.25 -8.14
N THR A 30 9.58 0.23 -9.31
CA THR A 30 9.00 0.96 -10.45
C THR A 30 7.77 0.20 -10.93
N LEU A 31 6.60 0.74 -10.63
CA LEU A 31 5.35 0.18 -11.10
C LEU A 31 5.13 0.64 -12.55
N GLY A 32 5.01 -0.29 -13.49
CA GLY A 32 4.67 0.00 -14.89
C GLY A 32 3.28 0.62 -15.10
N LEU A 33 2.56 0.89 -14.02
CA LEU A 33 1.18 1.36 -13.98
C LEU A 33 0.98 2.88 -14.09
N ILE A 34 2.05 3.69 -14.07
CA ILE A 34 1.92 5.16 -14.09
C ILE A 34 1.21 5.67 -15.36
N LEU A 35 1.21 4.90 -16.45
CA LEU A 35 0.54 5.27 -17.70
C LEU A 35 -0.88 4.72 -17.83
N ALA A 36 -1.30 3.76 -17.02
CA ALA A 36 -2.65 3.18 -17.07
C ALA A 36 -3.66 3.88 -16.15
N GLY A 37 -3.19 4.69 -15.18
CA GLY A 37 -4.02 5.37 -14.17
C GLY A 37 -4.78 6.63 -14.64
N CYS A 38 -4.70 7.03 -15.91
CA CYS A 38 -5.50 8.11 -16.46
C CYS A 38 -6.89 7.63 -16.91
N GLY A 39 -7.67 7.05 -15.99
CA GLY A 39 -9.08 6.73 -16.17
C GLY A 39 -9.96 7.97 -15.94
N GLU A 40 -10.61 8.41 -17.00
CA GLU A 40 -11.91 9.12 -17.09
C GLU A 40 -12.14 10.48 -16.44
N ASN A 41 -11.16 11.26 -15.94
CA ASN A 41 -11.41 12.68 -15.63
C ASN A 41 -10.18 13.60 -15.70
N SER A 42 -9.18 13.28 -16.47
CA SER A 42 -8.09 14.20 -16.79
C SER A 42 -8.14 14.57 -18.26
N THR A 43 -8.30 15.86 -18.54
CA THR A 43 -8.12 16.42 -19.89
C THR A 43 -6.79 15.96 -20.46
N PRO A 44 -6.74 15.46 -21.71
CA PRO A 44 -5.49 15.01 -22.31
C PRO A 44 -4.51 16.19 -22.40
N LEU A 45 -3.26 15.96 -21.98
CA LEU A 45 -2.15 16.88 -22.23
C LEU A 45 -2.03 17.10 -23.75
N SER A 46 -2.55 18.23 -24.23
CA SER A 46 -2.36 18.67 -25.62
C SER A 46 -0.94 19.20 -25.75
N LEU A 47 -0.06 18.41 -26.35
CA LEU A 47 1.24 18.85 -26.83
C LEU A 47 1.03 19.66 -28.13
N ALA A 48 0.71 20.96 -27.99
CA ALA A 48 0.76 21.88 -29.13
C ALA A 48 2.16 22.52 -29.18
N PRO A 49 2.77 22.66 -30.37
CA PRO A 49 4.09 23.28 -30.51
C PRO A 49 4.01 24.77 -30.21
N THR A 50 4.83 25.26 -29.32
CA THR A 50 5.02 26.67 -28.98
C THR A 50 5.64 27.40 -30.14
N THR A 51 4.86 28.19 -30.87
CA THR A 51 5.36 29.30 -31.71
C THR A 51 5.41 30.54 -30.85
N THR A 52 6.60 31.12 -30.77
CA THR A 52 6.91 32.40 -30.14
C THR A 52 6.09 33.54 -30.79
N GLY A 53 5.27 34.24 -30.02
CA GLY A 53 4.56 35.44 -30.45
C GLY A 53 4.22 36.34 -29.26
N ALA A 54 4.57 37.61 -29.41
CA ALA A 54 4.66 38.65 -28.40
C ALA A 54 3.36 38.95 -27.63
N ILE A 55 3.57 39.38 -26.40
CA ILE A 55 2.59 39.83 -25.40
C ILE A 55 1.99 41.17 -25.81
N THR A 56 0.65 41.26 -25.80
CA THR A 56 -0.05 42.54 -25.65
C THR A 56 -1.13 42.37 -24.57
N VAL A 57 -1.01 43.19 -23.54
CA VAL A 57 -1.93 43.26 -22.39
C VAL A 57 -3.14 44.09 -22.79
N ALA A 58 -4.36 43.58 -22.63
CA ALA A 58 -5.57 44.37 -22.57
C ALA A 58 -6.49 43.90 -21.46
N SER A 59 -6.66 44.74 -20.47
CA SER A 59 -7.64 44.60 -19.39
C SER A 59 -9.04 44.94 -19.92
N SER A 60 -10.05 44.11 -19.58
CA SER A 60 -11.43 44.59 -19.48
C SER A 60 -12.28 43.72 -18.57
N SER A 61 -12.83 44.37 -17.58
CA SER A 61 -13.90 43.96 -16.67
C SER A 61 -15.24 43.88 -17.40
N THR A 62 -16.13 42.91 -17.08
CA THR A 62 -17.58 43.18 -16.91
C THR A 62 -18.38 41.94 -16.44
N THR A 63 -19.00 42.08 -15.31
CA THR A 63 -20.41 41.91 -14.87
C THR A 63 -21.18 40.61 -15.13
N VAL A 64 -21.77 40.18 -14.00
CA VAL A 64 -22.80 39.18 -13.75
C VAL A 64 -24.11 39.47 -14.51
N ALA A 65 -24.78 38.41 -14.99
CA ALA A 65 -26.24 38.39 -15.09
C ALA A 65 -26.79 36.95 -14.96
N SER A 66 -27.78 36.85 -14.10
CA SER A 66 -28.62 35.67 -13.79
C SER A 66 -29.61 35.36 -14.93
N GLY A 67 -30.04 34.11 -15.04
CA GLY A 67 -31.43 33.84 -15.42
C GLY A 67 -31.70 32.62 -16.29
N THR A 68 -32.49 31.73 -15.71
CA THR A 68 -33.64 31.03 -16.29
C THR A 68 -33.49 29.61 -16.85
N THR A 69 -34.19 28.73 -16.16
CA THR A 69 -34.61 27.35 -16.42
C THR A 69 -35.36 27.20 -17.75
N ILE A 70 -35.12 26.11 -18.50
CA ILE A 70 -36.16 25.41 -19.28
C ILE A 70 -35.86 23.91 -19.35
N ALA A 71 -36.87 23.11 -18.98
CA ALA A 71 -36.95 21.68 -19.14
C ALA A 71 -37.43 21.31 -20.54
N ALA A 72 -36.90 20.23 -21.13
CA ALA A 72 -37.58 19.51 -22.19
C ALA A 72 -37.19 18.02 -22.18
N THR A 73 -38.19 17.22 -21.92
CA THR A 73 -38.33 15.76 -22.13
C THR A 73 -38.30 15.44 -23.61
N THR A 74 -37.66 14.32 -24.00
CA THR A 74 -38.20 13.41 -25.04
C THR A 74 -37.55 12.02 -25.00
N ALA A 75 -38.40 11.06 -25.32
CA ALA A 75 -38.41 9.65 -25.09
C ALA A 75 -37.54 8.78 -26.03
N VAL A 76 -37.37 7.53 -25.56
CA VAL A 76 -36.83 6.29 -26.13
C VAL A 76 -37.42 5.96 -27.53
N PRO A 77 -36.70 5.13 -28.36
CA PRO A 77 -37.24 3.78 -28.53
C PRO A 77 -36.21 2.65 -28.41
N ALA A 78 -36.74 1.54 -27.85
CA ALA A 78 -36.15 0.23 -27.78
C ALA A 78 -36.08 -0.46 -29.15
N THR A 79 -35.01 -1.24 -29.38
CA THR A 79 -35.02 -2.29 -30.42
C THR A 79 -34.46 -3.61 -29.87
N THR A 80 -35.23 -4.57 -30.10
CA THR A 80 -35.35 -6.01 -29.92
C THR A 80 -34.05 -6.83 -30.04
N ALA A 81 -34.01 -7.81 -29.14
CA ALA A 81 -33.10 -8.95 -29.10
C ALA A 81 -33.27 -9.91 -30.27
N THR A 82 -32.17 -10.54 -30.68
CA THR A 82 -32.23 -11.81 -31.43
C THR A 82 -31.26 -12.81 -30.79
N SER A 83 -31.83 -13.94 -30.41
CA SER A 83 -31.17 -15.12 -29.85
C SER A 83 -30.37 -15.87 -30.91
N ALA A 84 -29.19 -16.38 -30.55
CA ALA A 84 -28.52 -17.45 -31.30
C ALA A 84 -27.84 -18.44 -30.34
N THR A 85 -28.43 -19.54 -30.26
CA THR A 85 -28.06 -20.98 -30.31
C THR A 85 -26.75 -21.42 -29.61
N THR A 86 -26.99 -22.31 -28.65
CA THR A 86 -26.09 -23.19 -27.90
C THR A 86 -25.27 -24.12 -28.80
N GLY A 87 -23.95 -24.14 -28.59
CA GLY A 87 -23.05 -25.21 -29.05
C GLY A 87 -22.43 -25.91 -27.82
N ALA A 88 -22.80 -27.17 -27.61
CA ALA A 88 -22.24 -28.02 -26.57
C ALA A 88 -20.82 -28.49 -26.93
N VAL A 89 -19.86 -28.27 -26.06
CA VAL A 89 -18.53 -28.90 -26.12
C VAL A 89 -18.45 -29.95 -25.01
N THR A 90 -18.32 -31.19 -25.43
CA THR A 90 -18.08 -32.36 -24.60
C THR A 90 -16.62 -32.37 -24.09
N THR A 91 -16.44 -32.33 -22.81
CA THR A 91 -15.15 -32.55 -22.15
C THR A 91 -14.97 -34.02 -21.76
N THR A 92 -13.97 -34.65 -22.36
CA THR A 92 -13.51 -35.99 -22.01
C THR A 92 -12.57 -35.90 -20.80
N THR A 93 -12.97 -36.51 -19.68
CA THR A 93 -12.13 -36.66 -18.49
C THR A 93 -11.29 -37.93 -18.59
N ALA A 94 -9.97 -37.82 -18.49
CA ALA A 94 -9.08 -38.95 -18.24
C ALA A 94 -8.76 -39.06 -16.74
N PRO A 95 -8.65 -40.26 -16.17
CA PRO A 95 -8.43 -40.43 -14.73
C PRO A 95 -6.96 -40.23 -14.33
N VAL A 96 -6.74 -39.42 -13.28
CA VAL A 96 -5.42 -39.25 -12.64
C VAL A 96 -5.27 -40.32 -11.55
N THR A 97 -4.28 -41.17 -11.70
CA THR A 97 -3.83 -42.15 -10.72
C THR A 97 -3.15 -41.47 -9.54
N THR A 98 -3.62 -41.77 -8.32
CA THR A 98 -3.01 -41.39 -7.05
C THR A 98 -1.75 -42.21 -6.80
N GLY A 99 -0.58 -41.57 -6.85
CA GLY A 99 0.68 -42.11 -6.36
C GLY A 99 0.97 -41.55 -4.96
N ALA A 100 1.04 -42.44 -3.96
CA ALA A 100 1.44 -42.10 -2.60
C ALA A 100 2.93 -41.74 -2.55
N ILE A 101 3.27 -40.55 -2.08
CA ILE A 101 4.66 -40.17 -1.80
C ILE A 101 4.85 -40.21 -0.29
N GLY A 102 5.71 -41.13 0.13
CA GLY A 102 6.13 -41.32 1.52
C GLY A 102 6.89 -40.10 2.06
N GLY A 103 6.58 -39.77 3.32
CA GLY A 103 7.23 -38.68 4.03
C GLY A 103 8.71 -38.95 4.33
N THR A 104 9.54 -37.99 3.99
CA THR A 104 10.88 -37.83 4.59
C THR A 104 10.97 -36.41 5.16
N THR A 105 11.11 -36.36 6.47
CA THR A 105 11.38 -35.14 7.24
C THR A 105 12.71 -34.52 6.78
N PRO A 106 12.78 -33.23 6.41
CA PRO A 106 14.07 -32.58 6.19
C PRO A 106 14.72 -32.25 7.54
N ALA A 107 15.97 -32.69 7.70
CA ALA A 107 16.82 -32.36 8.83
C ALA A 107 17.03 -30.83 8.93
N ALA A 108 17.02 -30.33 10.16
CA ALA A 108 17.32 -28.94 10.49
C ALA A 108 18.76 -28.61 10.04
N THR A 109 18.88 -27.80 9.01
CA THR A 109 20.15 -27.21 8.59
C THR A 109 20.37 -25.93 9.38
N THR A 110 21.44 -25.89 10.16
CA THR A 110 21.94 -24.72 10.88
C THR A 110 22.12 -23.57 9.92
N ALA A 111 21.44 -22.44 10.19
CA ALA A 111 21.57 -21.22 9.44
C ALA A 111 22.99 -20.66 9.59
N ALA A 112 23.78 -20.78 8.56
CA ALA A 112 25.00 -20.01 8.39
C ALA A 112 24.62 -18.53 8.17
N SER A 113 25.33 -17.62 8.84
CA SER A 113 25.24 -16.17 8.61
C SER A 113 25.76 -15.90 7.19
N GLY A 114 24.85 -15.94 6.22
CA GLY A 114 25.18 -15.71 4.82
C GLY A 114 25.38 -14.22 4.55
N SER A 115 26.55 -13.87 4.01
CA SER A 115 26.77 -12.68 3.22
C SER A 115 25.61 -12.46 2.25
N VAL A 116 25.31 -11.19 1.91
CA VAL A 116 24.37 -10.84 0.83
C VAL A 116 24.78 -11.71 -0.37
N ALA A 117 23.93 -12.67 -0.77
CA ALA A 117 24.23 -13.56 -1.88
C ALA A 117 24.52 -12.69 -3.10
N ASP A 118 25.61 -13.02 -3.84
CA ASP A 118 25.91 -12.34 -5.09
C ASP A 118 24.68 -12.42 -5.98
N VAL A 119 24.07 -11.25 -6.21
CA VAL A 119 22.88 -11.14 -7.06
C VAL A 119 23.30 -11.49 -8.49
N PRO A 120 22.72 -12.51 -9.14
CA PRO A 120 23.08 -12.83 -10.50
C PRO A 120 22.84 -11.63 -11.42
N THR A 121 23.87 -11.22 -12.15
CA THR A 121 23.82 -10.08 -13.07
C THR A 121 24.23 -10.48 -14.47
N VAL A 122 23.62 -9.83 -15.46
CA VAL A 122 24.01 -9.93 -16.85
C VAL A 122 25.08 -8.89 -17.14
N LYS A 123 26.10 -9.23 -17.94
CA LYS A 123 27.15 -8.28 -18.35
C LYS A 123 26.52 -7.10 -19.08
N VAL A 124 26.75 -5.90 -18.57
CA VAL A 124 26.26 -4.66 -19.16
C VAL A 124 27.10 -4.28 -20.38
N PRO A 125 26.52 -4.18 -21.59
CA PRO A 125 27.21 -3.71 -22.77
C PRO A 125 27.61 -2.24 -22.67
N ASP A 126 28.64 -1.83 -23.44
CA ASP A 126 29.14 -0.44 -23.38
C ASP A 126 28.10 0.58 -23.87
N SER A 127 27.26 0.21 -24.85
CA SER A 127 26.13 1.05 -25.31
C SER A 127 25.13 1.33 -24.21
N ALA A 128 24.74 0.30 -23.45
CA ALA A 128 23.83 0.45 -22.33
C ALA A 128 24.45 1.29 -21.19
N ARG A 129 25.75 1.10 -20.91
CA ARG A 129 26.43 1.96 -19.91
C ARG A 129 26.42 3.43 -20.32
N GLN A 130 26.65 3.73 -21.61
CA GLN A 130 26.61 5.10 -22.11
C GLN A 130 25.23 5.72 -21.98
N GLU A 131 24.17 4.95 -22.27
CA GLU A 131 22.78 5.43 -22.11
C GLU A 131 22.46 5.70 -20.65
N ILE A 132 22.79 4.78 -19.71
CA ILE A 132 22.63 4.99 -18.29
C ILE A 132 23.42 6.20 -17.79
N ALA A 133 24.65 6.41 -18.28
CA ALA A 133 25.43 7.60 -17.93
C ALA A 133 24.79 8.91 -18.39
N ASN A 134 24.05 8.90 -19.50
CA ASN A 134 23.25 10.03 -19.95
C ASN A 134 22.03 10.26 -19.03
N ILE A 135 21.31 9.19 -18.67
CA ILE A 135 20.17 9.27 -17.77
C ILE A 135 20.61 9.79 -16.39
N ILE A 136 21.73 9.34 -15.84
CA ILE A 136 22.31 9.87 -14.60
C ILE A 136 22.42 11.39 -14.63
N LYS A 137 23.02 11.97 -15.68
CA LYS A 137 23.17 13.43 -15.83
C LYS A 137 21.81 14.14 -15.95
N GLN A 138 20.88 13.51 -16.65
CA GLN A 138 19.54 14.05 -16.84
C GLN A 138 18.76 14.03 -15.49
N THR A 139 18.85 12.95 -14.71
CA THR A 139 18.23 12.83 -13.39
C THR A 139 18.80 13.87 -12.41
N GLU A 140 20.14 14.06 -12.38
CA GLU A 140 20.77 15.12 -11.59
C GLU A 140 20.17 16.50 -11.90
N LYS A 141 20.06 16.82 -13.19
CA LYS A 141 19.50 18.10 -13.65
C LYS A 141 18.01 18.22 -13.29
N THR A 142 17.23 17.16 -13.48
CA THR A 142 15.78 17.15 -13.26
C THR A 142 15.46 17.26 -11.77
N ARG A 143 16.11 16.45 -10.92
CA ARG A 143 15.88 16.42 -9.48
C ARG A 143 16.59 17.57 -8.73
N ASN A 144 17.48 18.29 -9.42
CA ASN A 144 18.30 19.36 -8.86
C ASN A 144 19.19 18.90 -7.68
N LEU A 145 19.73 17.69 -7.80
CA LEU A 145 20.69 17.09 -6.88
C LEU A 145 21.84 16.45 -7.68
N THR A 146 23.04 16.42 -7.11
CA THR A 146 24.20 15.78 -7.76
C THR A 146 24.59 14.53 -6.98
N PHE A 147 24.90 13.43 -7.66
CA PHE A 147 25.36 12.21 -7.02
C PHE A 147 26.65 12.45 -6.24
N LYS A 148 26.65 12.14 -4.95
CA LYS A 148 27.85 12.23 -4.08
C LYS A 148 28.83 11.08 -4.36
N THR A 149 28.31 9.94 -4.79
CA THR A 149 29.06 8.74 -5.15
C THR A 149 28.46 8.11 -6.39
N PRO A 150 29.28 7.46 -7.25
CA PRO A 150 28.77 6.73 -8.42
C PRO A 150 27.76 5.65 -8.03
N VAL A 151 26.72 5.46 -8.86
CA VAL A 151 25.74 4.39 -8.71
C VAL A 151 26.12 3.24 -9.63
N GLU A 152 26.39 2.08 -9.05
CA GLU A 152 26.63 0.87 -9.81
C GLU A 152 25.31 0.36 -10.39
N THR A 153 25.24 0.26 -11.73
CA THR A 153 24.05 -0.23 -12.44
C THR A 153 24.29 -1.63 -12.95
N ASN A 154 23.35 -2.52 -12.67
CA ASN A 154 23.37 -3.91 -13.04
C ASN A 154 22.10 -4.27 -13.83
N PHE A 155 22.20 -5.27 -14.71
CA PHE A 155 21.05 -5.86 -15.39
C PHE A 155 20.81 -7.26 -14.84
N MET A 156 19.53 -7.63 -14.76
CA MET A 156 19.07 -8.90 -14.20
C MET A 156 17.96 -9.47 -15.08
N THR A 157 17.88 -10.80 -15.21
CA THR A 157 16.74 -11.44 -15.88
C THR A 157 15.54 -11.50 -14.95
N ARG A 158 14.32 -11.62 -15.50
CA ARG A 158 13.09 -11.85 -14.73
C ARG A 158 13.20 -13.10 -13.85
N THR A 159 13.79 -14.16 -14.38
CA THR A 159 14.03 -15.40 -13.63
C THR A 159 14.93 -15.19 -12.40
N ASP A 160 15.99 -14.42 -12.54
CA ASP A 160 16.91 -14.16 -11.43
C ASP A 160 16.30 -13.17 -10.43
N LEU A 161 15.52 -12.20 -10.90
CA LEU A 161 14.71 -11.34 -10.04
C LEU A 161 13.76 -12.16 -9.17
N THR A 162 13.00 -13.09 -9.76
CA THR A 162 12.07 -13.96 -9.02
C THR A 162 12.79 -14.74 -7.92
N LYS A 163 13.95 -15.33 -8.22
CA LYS A 163 14.77 -16.04 -7.23
C LYS A 163 15.23 -15.10 -6.12
N TYR A 164 15.76 -13.94 -6.50
CA TYR A 164 16.26 -12.94 -5.55
C TYR A 164 15.14 -12.45 -4.63
N GLN A 165 14.01 -12.02 -5.18
CA GLN A 165 12.86 -11.52 -4.40
C GLN A 165 12.28 -12.59 -3.47
N THR A 166 12.14 -13.82 -3.94
CA THR A 166 11.66 -14.94 -3.13
C THR A 166 12.61 -15.20 -1.94
N ALA A 167 13.91 -15.25 -2.20
CA ALA A 167 14.91 -15.47 -1.16
C ALA A 167 14.93 -14.33 -0.13
N GLU A 168 14.90 -13.08 -0.58
CA GLU A 168 14.89 -11.93 0.30
C GLU A 168 13.57 -11.78 1.06
N PHE A 169 12.42 -12.12 0.44
CA PHE A 169 11.13 -12.16 1.12
C PHE A 169 11.15 -13.16 2.29
N ILE A 170 11.60 -14.40 2.04
CA ILE A 170 11.68 -15.44 3.08
C ILE A 170 12.67 -15.05 4.19
N LYS A 171 13.83 -14.50 3.81
CA LYS A 171 14.86 -14.04 4.76
C LYS A 171 14.36 -12.91 5.65
N SER A 172 13.61 -11.97 5.08
CA SER A 172 13.08 -10.79 5.77
C SER A 172 11.81 -11.08 6.55
N ASN A 173 11.07 -12.11 6.17
CA ASN A 173 9.79 -12.50 6.77
C ASN A 173 9.85 -13.97 7.20
N PRO A 174 10.26 -14.24 8.43
CA PRO A 174 10.20 -15.59 8.99
C PRO A 174 8.81 -16.21 8.89
N PRO A 175 8.67 -17.52 8.73
CA PRO A 175 7.38 -18.19 8.52
C PRO A 175 6.31 -17.83 9.56
N GLU A 176 6.72 -17.63 10.80
CA GLU A 176 5.82 -17.21 11.87
C GLU A 176 5.26 -15.79 11.68
N ASN A 177 6.02 -14.87 11.07
CA ASN A 177 5.53 -13.54 10.73
C ASN A 177 4.54 -13.59 9.57
N ILE A 178 4.86 -14.36 8.52
CA ILE A 178 3.96 -14.59 7.38
C ILE A 178 2.63 -15.15 7.86
N ALA A 179 2.65 -16.21 8.67
CA ALA A 179 1.44 -16.85 9.21
C ALA A 179 0.63 -15.90 10.12
N ARG A 180 1.32 -15.06 10.91
CA ARG A 180 0.70 -14.03 11.74
C ARG A 180 -0.01 -13.00 10.88
N ASP A 181 0.68 -12.45 9.89
CA ASP A 181 0.18 -11.36 9.05
C ASP A 181 -0.99 -11.84 8.18
N GLU A 182 -0.89 -13.06 7.64
CA GLU A 182 -2.01 -13.70 6.94
C GLU A 182 -3.23 -13.86 7.85
N LYS A 183 -3.03 -14.29 9.11
CA LYS A 183 -4.10 -14.43 10.09
C LYS A 183 -4.75 -13.08 10.42
N ILE A 184 -3.96 -12.01 10.55
CA ILE A 184 -4.45 -10.64 10.77
C ILE A 184 -5.30 -10.18 9.59
N LEU A 185 -4.84 -10.36 8.35
CA LEU A 185 -5.61 -10.01 7.15
C LEU A 185 -6.97 -10.72 7.09
N LYS A 186 -6.96 -12.01 7.41
CA LYS A 186 -8.18 -12.83 7.41
C LYS A 186 -9.15 -12.44 8.50
N VAL A 187 -8.67 -12.16 9.73
CA VAL A 187 -9.56 -11.84 10.85
C VAL A 187 -10.17 -10.45 10.73
N PHE A 188 -9.46 -9.49 10.13
CA PHE A 188 -10.02 -8.18 9.79
C PHE A 188 -11.01 -8.24 8.62
N GLY A 189 -11.02 -9.33 7.84
CA GLY A 189 -11.82 -9.44 6.63
C GLY A 189 -11.20 -8.72 5.41
N PHE A 190 -9.94 -8.31 5.48
CA PHE A 190 -9.21 -7.75 4.34
C PHE A 190 -8.95 -8.77 3.24
N ALA A 191 -8.89 -10.05 3.60
CA ALA A 191 -8.67 -11.15 2.67
C ALA A 191 -9.58 -12.34 3.00
N PRO A 192 -9.95 -13.16 1.99
CA PRO A 192 -10.79 -14.33 2.21
C PRO A 192 -10.06 -15.42 3.03
N LYS A 193 -10.81 -16.33 3.65
CA LYS A 193 -10.25 -17.42 4.47
C LYS A 193 -9.26 -18.32 3.72
N THR A 194 -9.40 -18.44 2.40
CA THR A 194 -8.52 -19.24 1.51
C THR A 194 -7.29 -18.52 1.03
N PHE A 195 -7.09 -17.27 1.45
CA PHE A 195 -5.98 -16.43 1.00
C PHE A 195 -4.62 -17.00 1.41
N ASP A 196 -3.66 -16.97 0.49
CA ASP A 196 -2.25 -17.29 0.68
C ASP A 196 -1.43 -16.00 0.54
N TYR A 197 -1.00 -15.45 1.66
CA TYR A 197 -0.29 -14.17 1.71
C TYR A 197 1.06 -14.22 1.00
N ALA A 198 1.88 -15.24 1.34
CA ALA A 198 3.22 -15.33 0.81
C ALA A 198 3.22 -15.47 -0.72
N ARG A 199 2.39 -16.39 -1.22
CA ARG A 199 2.25 -16.61 -2.66
C ARG A 199 1.79 -15.36 -3.39
N THR A 200 0.67 -14.76 -2.93
CA THR A 200 0.11 -13.57 -3.60
C THR A 200 1.11 -12.42 -3.59
N TYR A 201 1.84 -12.23 -2.48
CA TYR A 201 2.83 -11.15 -2.38
C TYR A 201 4.01 -11.38 -3.34
N ILE A 202 4.55 -12.60 -3.42
CA ILE A 202 5.63 -12.95 -4.35
C ILE A 202 5.15 -12.82 -5.80
N ASP A 203 3.95 -13.27 -6.12
CA ASP A 203 3.37 -13.16 -7.46
C ASP A 203 3.18 -11.68 -7.86
N LEU A 204 2.73 -10.81 -6.93
CA LEU A 204 2.66 -9.35 -7.15
C LEU A 204 4.04 -8.75 -7.43
N LEU A 205 5.05 -9.07 -6.64
CA LEU A 205 6.41 -8.61 -6.85
C LEU A 205 6.93 -9.02 -8.23
N ASN A 206 6.74 -10.29 -8.60
CA ASN A 206 7.19 -10.82 -9.87
C ASN A 206 6.51 -10.17 -11.08
N GLU A 207 5.24 -9.81 -10.95
CA GLU A 207 4.49 -9.15 -12.02
C GLU A 207 4.84 -7.67 -12.15
N GLN A 208 4.98 -6.97 -11.01
CA GLN A 208 5.03 -5.50 -10.99
C GLN A 208 6.45 -4.92 -11.06
N VAL A 209 7.49 -5.66 -10.59
CA VAL A 209 8.85 -5.13 -10.55
C VAL A 209 9.50 -5.16 -11.92
N ILE A 210 9.98 -4.00 -12.39
CA ILE A 210 10.73 -3.84 -13.65
C ILE A 210 12.13 -3.26 -13.44
N GLY A 211 12.43 -2.80 -12.23
CA GLY A 211 13.74 -2.38 -11.76
C GLY A 211 13.69 -2.12 -10.26
N PHE A 212 14.84 -1.92 -9.65
CA PHE A 212 14.93 -1.52 -8.25
C PHE A 212 16.30 -0.96 -7.90
N TYR A 213 16.31 0.00 -6.98
CA TYR A 213 17.50 0.41 -6.25
C TYR A 213 17.53 -0.27 -4.87
N ASP A 214 18.65 -0.89 -4.51
CA ASP A 214 18.82 -1.47 -3.18
C ASP A 214 19.66 -0.54 -2.28
N PRO A 215 19.06 0.16 -1.32
CA PRO A 215 19.77 1.09 -0.45
C PRO A 215 20.77 0.41 0.50
N ARG A 216 20.73 -0.92 0.65
CA ARG A 216 21.68 -1.70 1.46
C ARG A 216 22.99 -1.94 0.70
N THR A 217 22.88 -2.24 -0.60
CA THR A 217 24.02 -2.50 -1.48
C THR A 217 24.45 -1.27 -2.29
N LYS A 218 23.61 -0.21 -2.31
CA LYS A 218 23.81 1.01 -3.10
C LYS A 218 23.88 0.76 -4.61
N LYS A 219 23.15 -0.26 -5.08
CA LYS A 219 23.16 -0.70 -6.47
C LYS A 219 21.79 -0.56 -7.11
N LEU A 220 21.80 -0.21 -8.39
CA LEU A 220 20.64 -0.18 -9.27
C LEU A 220 20.58 -1.49 -10.07
N TYR A 221 19.39 -2.07 -10.18
CA TYR A 221 19.10 -3.25 -10.99
C TYR A 221 17.98 -2.95 -11.97
N ILE A 222 18.24 -3.17 -13.27
CA ILE A 222 17.25 -3.05 -14.35
C ILE A 222 16.91 -4.45 -14.83
N ILE A 223 15.61 -4.75 -14.93
CA ILE A 223 15.15 -6.06 -15.37
C ILE A 223 15.08 -6.08 -16.89
N THR A 224 15.72 -7.08 -17.49
CA THR A 224 15.69 -7.29 -18.93
C THR A 224 15.51 -8.77 -19.25
N ASP A 225 14.51 -9.06 -20.07
CA ASP A 225 14.29 -10.39 -20.67
C ASP A 225 14.71 -10.40 -22.15
N ALA A 226 15.08 -9.24 -22.66
CA ALA A 226 15.51 -9.00 -24.02
C ALA A 226 17.05 -8.84 -24.11
N ASP A 227 17.53 -8.38 -25.27
CA ASP A 227 18.94 -8.05 -25.50
C ASP A 227 19.37 -6.89 -24.58
N PRO A 228 20.26 -7.12 -23.60
CA PRO A 228 20.70 -6.07 -22.67
C PRO A 228 21.53 -4.97 -23.36
N SER A 229 21.89 -5.14 -24.65
CA SER A 229 22.55 -4.08 -25.42
C SER A 229 21.62 -2.93 -25.79
N LYS A 230 20.30 -3.12 -25.65
CA LYS A 230 19.27 -2.12 -25.94
C LYS A 230 18.57 -1.73 -24.66
N VAL A 231 18.81 -0.51 -24.21
CA VAL A 231 18.00 0.12 -23.14
C VAL A 231 16.74 0.65 -23.80
N ASP A 232 15.65 -0.13 -23.75
CA ASP A 232 14.35 0.25 -24.32
C ASP A 232 13.69 1.40 -23.54
N ALA A 233 12.57 1.90 -24.01
CA ALA A 233 11.87 3.03 -23.40
C ALA A 233 11.47 2.76 -21.94
N LEU A 234 11.03 1.54 -21.64
CA LEU A 234 10.64 1.14 -20.29
C LEU A 234 11.85 1.09 -19.36
N SER A 235 12.97 0.53 -19.83
CA SER A 235 14.24 0.49 -19.09
C SER A 235 14.79 1.88 -18.81
N LYS A 236 14.70 2.84 -19.76
CA LYS A 236 15.08 4.24 -19.55
C LYS A 236 14.20 4.91 -18.48
N PHE A 237 12.90 4.74 -18.62
CA PHE A 237 11.91 5.30 -17.71
C PHE A 237 12.08 4.75 -16.28
N THR A 238 12.32 3.44 -16.15
CA THR A 238 12.66 2.77 -14.90
C THR A 238 13.97 3.27 -14.31
N ALA A 239 15.02 3.37 -15.14
CA ALA A 239 16.34 3.81 -14.68
C ALA A 239 16.30 5.22 -14.06
N GLU A 240 15.53 6.15 -14.63
CA GLU A 240 15.38 7.49 -14.05
C GLU A 240 14.73 7.45 -12.67
N HIS A 241 13.67 6.66 -12.50
CA HIS A 241 12.98 6.48 -11.22
C HIS A 241 13.94 5.93 -10.15
N GLU A 242 14.63 4.84 -10.46
CA GLU A 242 15.56 4.19 -9.53
C GLU A 242 16.81 5.05 -9.23
N LEU A 243 17.27 5.85 -10.19
CA LEU A 243 18.34 6.82 -9.97
C LEU A 243 17.87 7.95 -9.04
N THR A 244 16.60 8.33 -9.09
CA THR A 244 16.04 9.26 -8.11
C THR A 244 16.08 8.66 -6.70
N HIS A 245 15.76 7.37 -6.52
CA HIS A 245 15.94 6.68 -5.24
C HIS A 245 17.41 6.66 -4.78
N ALA A 246 18.35 6.49 -5.70
CA ALA A 246 19.77 6.56 -5.37
C ALA A 246 20.18 7.97 -4.90
N LEU A 247 19.63 9.04 -5.51
CA LEU A 247 19.82 10.42 -5.01
C LEU A 247 19.21 10.62 -3.63
N GLN A 248 17.95 10.19 -3.44
CA GLN A 248 17.27 10.26 -2.14
C GLN A 248 18.09 9.59 -1.05
N ASP A 249 18.61 8.39 -1.33
CA ASP A 249 19.41 7.63 -0.37
C ASP A 249 20.73 8.33 -0.03
N GLN A 250 21.42 8.91 -1.01
CA GLN A 250 22.66 9.64 -0.79
C GLN A 250 22.47 10.96 0.00
N TYR A 251 21.28 11.55 -0.04
CA TYR A 251 20.98 12.82 0.64
C TYR A 251 20.24 12.63 1.95
N PHE A 252 19.36 11.64 2.06
CA PHE A 252 18.42 11.49 3.17
C PHE A 252 18.56 10.16 3.92
N ASP A 253 19.38 9.22 3.45
CA ASP A 253 19.58 7.90 4.07
C ASP A 253 18.27 7.12 4.20
N LEU A 254 17.83 6.51 3.11
CA LEU A 254 16.54 5.83 3.02
C LEU A 254 16.37 4.69 4.03
N GLN A 255 17.46 4.10 4.54
CA GLN A 255 17.36 3.08 5.58
C GLN A 255 16.76 3.61 6.89
N LYS A 256 16.88 4.92 7.15
CA LYS A 256 16.26 5.57 8.33
C LYS A 256 14.76 5.74 8.22
N PHE A 257 14.19 5.61 7.02
CA PHE A 257 12.75 5.72 6.81
C PHE A 257 11.99 4.45 7.15
N SER A 258 12.67 3.36 7.43
CA SER A 258 12.07 2.06 7.76
C SER A 258 12.82 1.35 8.89
N PRO A 259 12.95 1.97 10.08
CA PRO A 259 13.59 1.32 11.21
C PRO A 259 12.77 0.12 11.71
N ASP A 260 13.42 -0.73 12.50
CA ASP A 260 12.72 -1.83 13.18
C ASP A 260 11.64 -1.27 14.12
N ARG A 261 10.40 -1.66 13.88
CA ARG A 261 9.24 -1.19 14.65
C ARG A 261 9.14 -1.89 16.01
N LYS A 262 8.80 -1.13 17.05
CA LYS A 262 8.36 -1.66 18.34
C LYS A 262 6.84 -1.50 18.48
N PRO A 263 6.13 -2.46 19.08
CA PRO A 263 4.67 -2.40 19.21
C PRO A 263 4.15 -1.15 19.93
N GLU A 264 4.93 -0.63 20.89
CA GLU A 264 4.62 0.58 21.66
C GLU A 264 4.86 1.88 20.88
N ASP A 265 5.59 1.81 19.78
CA ASP A 265 6.00 2.98 19.00
C ASP A 265 4.97 3.32 17.91
N GLN A 266 4.02 4.21 18.25
CA GLN A 266 2.97 4.64 17.33
C GLN A 266 3.51 5.54 16.19
N GLU A 267 4.67 6.15 16.36
CA GLU A 267 5.33 6.96 15.33
C GLU A 267 5.84 6.11 14.14
N TRP A 268 6.06 4.82 14.39
CA TRP A 268 6.52 3.84 13.41
C TRP A 268 5.46 2.76 13.14
N SER A 269 4.18 3.12 13.21
CA SER A 269 3.07 2.26 12.80
C SER A 269 3.14 1.94 11.30
N ASP A 270 2.37 0.95 10.88
CA ASP A 270 2.25 0.63 9.46
C ASP A 270 1.73 1.84 8.66
N ASP A 271 0.76 2.56 9.20
CA ASP A 271 0.24 3.79 8.59
C ASP A 271 1.33 4.85 8.37
N ALA A 272 2.15 5.11 9.40
CA ALA A 272 3.28 6.04 9.28
C ALA A 272 4.34 5.56 8.29
N SER A 273 4.58 4.26 8.22
CA SER A 273 5.54 3.66 7.28
C SER A 273 5.07 3.82 5.83
N VAL A 274 3.78 3.58 5.56
CA VAL A 274 3.16 3.81 4.24
C VAL A 274 3.19 5.29 3.86
N ALA A 275 2.97 6.20 4.81
CA ALA A 275 3.05 7.64 4.55
C ALA A 275 4.47 8.08 4.15
N LYS A 276 5.49 7.56 4.81
CA LYS A 276 6.90 7.83 4.46
C LYS A 276 7.26 7.23 3.10
N LEU A 277 6.79 6.02 2.81
CA LEU A 277 6.95 5.41 1.50
C LEU A 277 6.28 6.26 0.40
N ALA A 278 5.10 6.82 0.68
CA ALA A 278 4.40 7.70 -0.25
C ALA A 278 5.17 9.00 -0.56
N LEU A 279 5.93 9.55 0.39
CA LEU A 279 6.84 10.66 0.11
C LEU A 279 7.98 10.22 -0.84
N ILE A 280 8.56 9.06 -0.61
CA ILE A 280 9.71 8.57 -1.35
C ILE A 280 9.32 8.23 -2.80
N GLU A 281 8.28 7.42 -2.98
CA GLU A 281 7.79 7.03 -4.30
C GLU A 281 7.18 8.22 -5.06
N GLY A 282 6.43 9.05 -4.33
CA GLY A 282 5.85 10.26 -4.92
C GLY A 282 6.91 11.23 -5.47
N ASP A 283 8.06 11.36 -4.80
CA ASP A 283 9.19 12.17 -5.25
C ASP A 283 9.84 11.57 -6.50
N ALA A 284 10.04 10.24 -6.53
CA ALA A 284 10.58 9.57 -7.70
C ALA A 284 9.65 9.68 -8.91
N VAL A 285 8.33 9.53 -8.71
CA VAL A 285 7.35 9.76 -9.77
C VAL A 285 7.35 11.21 -10.26
N GLN A 286 7.43 12.19 -9.35
CA GLN A 286 7.47 13.60 -9.73
C GLN A 286 8.74 13.93 -10.53
N SER A 287 9.90 13.37 -10.14
CA SER A 287 11.14 13.48 -10.90
C SER A 287 10.99 12.90 -12.30
N GLN A 288 10.48 11.68 -12.38
CA GLN A 288 10.26 10.95 -13.63
C GLN A 288 9.34 11.70 -14.59
N LEU A 289 8.22 12.27 -14.09
CA LEU A 289 7.32 13.09 -14.90
C LEU A 289 7.99 14.37 -15.39
N ASN A 290 8.77 15.05 -14.54
CA ASN A 290 9.53 16.23 -14.94
C ASN A 290 10.63 15.88 -15.95
N TRP A 291 11.26 14.71 -15.83
CA TRP A 291 12.26 14.21 -16.77
C TRP A 291 11.66 13.97 -18.16
N VAL A 292 10.47 13.34 -18.23
CA VAL A 292 9.72 13.16 -19.48
C VAL A 292 9.33 14.52 -20.08
N ALA A 293 8.77 15.42 -19.27
CA ALA A 293 8.37 16.77 -19.70
C ALA A 293 9.58 17.61 -20.17
N GLY A 294 10.78 17.32 -19.67
CA GLY A 294 12.04 17.92 -20.12
C GLY A 294 12.54 17.46 -21.50
N GLY A 295 11.80 16.55 -22.17
CA GLY A 295 12.14 16.06 -23.51
C GLY A 295 13.27 15.04 -23.54
N ASN A 296 13.48 14.33 -22.43
CA ASN A 296 14.56 13.34 -22.31
C ASN A 296 14.21 11.96 -22.92
N LEU A 297 12.95 11.74 -23.30
CA LEU A 297 12.51 10.62 -24.13
C LEU A 297 12.23 11.04 -25.56
N SER A 298 12.59 10.21 -26.53
CA SER A 298 12.23 10.43 -27.92
C SER A 298 10.72 10.21 -28.15
N GLN A 299 10.19 10.72 -29.26
CA GLN A 299 8.80 10.44 -29.67
C GLN A 299 8.54 8.92 -29.84
N ALA A 300 9.52 8.18 -30.29
CA ALA A 300 9.44 6.72 -30.43
C ALA A 300 9.36 6.03 -29.04
N ASP A 301 10.21 6.46 -28.09
CA ASP A 301 10.16 5.97 -26.72
C ASP A 301 8.79 6.23 -26.07
N LEU A 302 8.24 7.44 -26.25
CA LEU A 302 6.90 7.78 -25.70
C LEU A 302 5.80 6.91 -26.31
N GLN A 303 5.84 6.66 -27.62
CA GLN A 303 4.87 5.77 -28.28
C GLN A 303 5.01 4.33 -27.80
N GLU A 304 6.21 3.86 -27.58
CA GLU A 304 6.50 2.53 -27.02
C GLU A 304 5.94 2.39 -25.60
N LEU A 305 6.15 3.37 -24.73
CA LEU A 305 5.58 3.39 -23.38
C LEU A 305 4.06 3.37 -23.38
N ILE A 306 3.42 4.20 -24.23
CA ILE A 306 1.95 4.22 -24.36
C ILE A 306 1.42 2.86 -24.82
N LYS A 307 2.05 2.27 -25.83
CA LYS A 307 1.68 0.94 -26.34
C LYS A 307 1.86 -0.15 -25.27
N SER A 308 2.97 -0.13 -24.55
CA SER A 308 3.24 -1.04 -23.44
C SER A 308 2.18 -0.95 -22.35
N SER A 309 1.82 0.26 -21.92
CA SER A 309 0.80 0.47 -20.89
C SER A 309 -0.60 -0.04 -21.30
N GLN A 310 -0.95 0.09 -22.58
CA GLN A 310 -2.24 -0.40 -23.10
C GLN A 310 -2.29 -1.94 -23.25
N SER A 311 -1.14 -2.59 -23.40
CA SER A 311 -1.04 -4.05 -23.55
C SER A 311 -0.82 -4.79 -22.23
N SER A 312 -0.51 -4.07 -21.16
CA SER A 312 -0.27 -4.66 -19.84
C SER A 312 -1.61 -5.00 -19.17
N SER A 313 -1.96 -6.29 -19.09
CA SER A 313 -2.99 -6.78 -18.20
C SER A 313 -2.33 -7.30 -16.93
N SER A 314 -2.67 -6.69 -15.78
CA SER A 314 -2.12 -7.10 -14.50
C SER A 314 -3.06 -8.10 -13.82
N ASN A 315 -2.90 -9.39 -14.12
CA ASN A 315 -3.80 -10.43 -13.59
C ASN A 315 -3.68 -10.59 -12.07
N VAL A 316 -2.47 -10.49 -11.51
CA VAL A 316 -2.26 -10.66 -10.06
C VAL A 316 -2.76 -9.44 -9.30
N LEU A 317 -2.43 -8.23 -9.76
CA LEU A 317 -2.89 -6.99 -9.14
C LEU A 317 -4.42 -6.88 -9.14
N ASP A 318 -5.05 -7.25 -10.26
CA ASP A 318 -6.51 -7.20 -10.42
C ASP A 318 -7.24 -8.22 -9.57
N THR A 319 -6.62 -9.36 -9.24
CA THR A 319 -7.23 -10.43 -8.44
C THR A 319 -6.84 -10.38 -6.97
N ALA A 320 -5.76 -9.69 -6.62
CA ALA A 320 -5.30 -9.54 -5.24
C ALA A 320 -6.36 -8.88 -4.34
N PRO A 321 -6.38 -9.20 -3.03
CA PRO A 321 -7.14 -8.44 -2.06
C PRO A 321 -6.83 -6.94 -2.12
N LEU A 322 -7.85 -6.09 -1.98
CA LEU A 322 -7.71 -4.64 -2.08
C LEU A 322 -6.64 -4.07 -1.12
N ILE A 323 -6.45 -4.68 0.04
CA ILE A 323 -5.42 -4.22 0.97
C ILE A 323 -4.02 -4.34 0.37
N LEU A 324 -3.74 -5.34 -0.45
CA LEU A 324 -2.45 -5.48 -1.12
C LEU A 324 -2.36 -4.58 -2.35
N SER A 325 -3.33 -4.65 -3.26
CA SER A 325 -3.30 -3.86 -4.50
C SER A 325 -3.35 -2.37 -4.25
N SER A 326 -4.27 -1.88 -3.38
CA SER A 326 -4.38 -0.45 -3.09
C SER A 326 -3.20 0.08 -2.27
N SER A 327 -2.64 -0.70 -1.34
CA SER A 327 -1.45 -0.27 -0.60
C SER A 327 -0.21 -0.22 -1.48
N LEU A 328 -0.12 -1.09 -2.49
CA LEU A 328 0.96 -1.06 -3.47
C LEU A 328 0.89 0.17 -4.37
N LEU A 329 -0.31 0.58 -4.79
CA LEU A 329 -0.51 1.72 -5.69
C LEU A 329 -0.48 3.09 -4.98
N PHE A 330 -0.90 3.15 -3.73
CA PHE A 330 -1.03 4.39 -2.97
C PHE A 330 0.21 5.27 -2.96
N PRO A 331 1.44 4.76 -2.77
CA PRO A 331 2.65 5.58 -2.78
C PRO A 331 2.88 6.28 -4.12
N TYR A 332 2.50 5.67 -5.22
CA TYR A 332 2.67 6.22 -6.57
C TYR A 332 1.56 7.21 -6.96
N GLU A 333 0.31 6.94 -6.58
CA GLU A 333 -0.84 7.77 -6.92
C GLU A 333 -0.97 8.97 -5.97
N GLU A 334 -1.39 8.70 -4.72
CA GLU A 334 -1.61 9.74 -3.71
C GLU A 334 -0.27 10.33 -3.21
N GLY A 335 0.81 9.53 -3.21
CA GLY A 335 2.16 10.02 -2.90
C GLY A 335 2.65 11.03 -3.92
N ASN A 336 2.45 10.78 -5.22
CA ASN A 336 2.78 11.76 -6.25
C ASN A 336 1.92 13.03 -6.14
N ALA A 337 0.61 12.91 -5.91
CA ALA A 337 -0.25 14.07 -5.70
C ALA A 337 0.22 14.92 -4.51
N PHE A 338 0.64 14.28 -3.42
CA PHE A 338 1.22 14.94 -2.25
C PHE A 338 2.51 15.67 -2.60
N VAL A 339 3.49 15.00 -3.22
CA VAL A 339 4.78 15.58 -3.60
C VAL A 339 4.60 16.69 -4.63
N LYS A 340 3.73 16.49 -5.62
CA LYS A 340 3.38 17.54 -6.59
C LYS A 340 2.86 18.80 -5.90
N SER A 341 2.01 18.67 -4.88
CA SER A 341 1.52 19.82 -4.11
C SER A 341 2.63 20.57 -3.37
N LEU A 342 3.67 19.88 -2.90
CA LEU A 342 4.87 20.50 -2.33
C LEU A 342 5.72 21.17 -3.40
N PHE A 343 5.94 20.48 -4.51
CA PHE A 343 6.73 20.97 -5.63
C PHE A 343 6.12 22.23 -6.26
N ASP A 344 4.82 22.25 -6.50
CA ASP A 344 4.11 23.42 -7.05
C ASP A 344 4.24 24.65 -6.14
N LYS A 345 4.37 24.44 -4.82
CA LYS A 345 4.47 25.53 -3.82
C LYS A 345 5.89 26.08 -3.65
N GLY A 346 6.92 25.26 -3.77
CA GLY A 346 8.29 25.66 -3.45
C GLY A 346 9.38 24.84 -4.13
N GLY A 347 9.08 24.18 -5.25
CA GLY A 347 10.05 23.41 -6.03
C GLY A 347 10.65 22.25 -5.22
N TRP A 348 11.81 21.80 -5.68
CA TRP A 348 12.54 20.72 -5.02
C TRP A 348 12.97 21.04 -3.58
N ASP A 349 13.13 22.32 -3.23
CA ASP A 349 13.48 22.71 -1.85
C ASP A 349 12.35 22.37 -0.87
N ALA A 350 11.08 22.55 -1.27
CA ALA A 350 9.94 22.17 -0.44
C ALA A 350 9.83 20.63 -0.30
N VAL A 351 10.14 19.90 -1.35
CA VAL A 351 10.18 18.42 -1.33
C VAL A 351 11.32 17.94 -0.43
N ASN A 352 12.52 18.49 -0.58
CA ASN A 352 13.69 18.14 0.26
C ASN A 352 13.43 18.35 1.76
N LYS A 353 12.72 19.43 2.13
CA LYS A 353 12.30 19.69 3.51
C LYS A 353 11.34 18.63 4.05
N ALA A 354 10.54 18.01 3.21
CA ALA A 354 9.68 16.91 3.66
C ALA A 354 10.48 15.65 4.03
N PHE A 355 11.67 15.47 3.46
CA PHE A 355 12.60 14.40 3.89
C PHE A 355 13.38 14.77 5.16
N SER A 356 13.83 16.02 5.30
CA SER A 356 14.78 16.43 6.35
C SER A 356 14.12 17.01 7.59
N ASP A 357 13.12 17.88 7.43
CA ASP A 357 12.61 18.73 8.51
C ASP A 357 11.35 18.13 9.17
N TYR A 358 10.42 17.66 8.36
CA TYR A 358 9.15 17.12 8.84
C TYR A 358 8.60 16.06 7.89
N GLN A 359 8.81 14.79 8.22
CA GLN A 359 8.31 13.66 7.45
C GLN A 359 6.81 13.45 7.72
N PRO A 360 6.03 12.97 6.72
CA PRO A 360 4.63 12.61 6.96
C PRO A 360 4.54 11.46 7.96
N ARG A 361 3.54 11.52 8.85
CA ARG A 361 3.34 10.59 9.98
C ARG A 361 2.08 9.76 9.88
N SER A 362 1.26 9.99 8.84
CA SER A 362 0.06 9.22 8.58
C SER A 362 -0.33 9.30 7.11
N THR A 363 -1.02 8.28 6.62
CA THR A 363 -1.63 8.32 5.29
C THR A 363 -2.66 9.44 5.16
N SER A 364 -3.28 9.87 6.28
CA SER A 364 -4.17 11.03 6.32
C SER A 364 -3.45 12.33 5.92
N GLN A 365 -2.18 12.51 6.30
CA GLN A 365 -1.39 13.67 5.88
C GLN A 365 -1.00 13.62 4.39
N ILE A 366 -0.86 12.42 3.81
CA ILE A 366 -0.64 12.24 2.37
C ILE A 366 -1.92 12.58 1.58
N ILE A 367 -3.05 12.03 2.02
CA ILE A 367 -4.37 12.23 1.37
C ILE A 367 -4.82 13.70 1.50
N HIS A 368 -4.57 14.31 2.65
CA HIS A 368 -4.98 15.68 2.96
C HIS A 368 -3.76 16.57 3.18
N ILE A 369 -3.23 17.16 2.10
CA ILE A 369 -2.04 18.02 2.15
C ILE A 369 -2.13 19.14 3.19
N THR A 370 -3.34 19.65 3.49
CA THR A 370 -3.57 20.67 4.51
C THR A 370 -3.27 20.16 5.93
N LYS A 371 -3.55 18.87 6.23
CA LYS A 371 -3.16 18.26 7.51
C LYS A 371 -1.63 18.24 7.65
N TYR A 372 -0.91 17.88 6.59
CA TYR A 372 0.54 17.91 6.59
C TYR A 372 1.11 19.33 6.77
N GLN A 373 0.64 20.29 5.99
CA GLN A 373 1.11 21.69 6.02
C GLN A 373 0.87 22.35 7.38
N ASN A 374 -0.25 22.02 8.02
CA ASN A 374 -0.60 22.50 9.35
C ASN A 374 -0.01 21.64 10.48
N LYS A 375 0.79 20.63 10.15
CA LYS A 375 1.41 19.70 11.10
C LYS A 375 0.40 19.07 12.06
N VAL A 376 -0.77 18.69 11.55
CA VAL A 376 -1.80 17.99 12.32
C VAL A 376 -1.31 16.58 12.60
N GLU A 377 -0.91 16.33 13.85
CA GLU A 377 -0.41 15.03 14.29
C GLU A 377 -1.56 14.03 14.49
N PRO A 378 -1.36 12.75 14.13
CA PRO A 378 -2.30 11.71 14.50
C PRO A 378 -2.52 11.64 16.01
N VAL A 379 -3.77 11.54 16.43
CA VAL A 379 -4.12 11.38 17.84
C VAL A 379 -3.61 10.02 18.33
N LYS A 380 -2.81 10.05 19.40
CA LYS A 380 -2.34 8.83 20.07
C LYS A 380 -3.50 8.17 20.82
N ILE A 381 -3.84 6.95 20.43
CA ILE A 381 -4.90 6.18 21.07
C ILE A 381 -4.28 5.25 22.10
N ASP A 382 -4.70 5.40 23.36
CA ASP A 382 -4.39 4.44 24.39
C ASP A 382 -5.30 3.21 24.24
N LEU A 383 -4.68 2.06 24.02
CA LEU A 383 -5.34 0.77 23.97
C LEU A 383 -4.62 -0.16 24.97
N PRO A 384 -5.17 -0.35 26.17
CA PRO A 384 -4.57 -1.23 27.16
C PRO A 384 -4.50 -2.66 26.63
N SER A 385 -3.61 -3.47 27.20
CA SER A 385 -3.44 -4.86 26.79
C SER A 385 -4.74 -5.66 26.94
N MET A 386 -5.30 -6.09 25.82
CA MET A 386 -6.51 -6.92 25.80
C MET A 386 -6.21 -8.36 26.25
N VAL A 387 -4.96 -8.80 26.21
CA VAL A 387 -4.53 -10.09 26.77
C VAL A 387 -4.80 -10.12 28.27
N ASP A 388 -4.52 -9.02 28.98
CA ASP A 388 -4.76 -8.92 30.42
C ASP A 388 -6.25 -8.90 30.76
N VAL A 389 -7.08 -8.35 29.87
CA VAL A 389 -8.53 -8.28 30.02
C VAL A 389 -9.21 -9.64 29.78
N LEU A 390 -8.74 -10.35 28.76
CA LEU A 390 -9.31 -11.63 28.33
C LEU A 390 -8.76 -12.82 29.16
N GLY A 391 -7.59 -12.65 29.76
CA GLY A 391 -6.99 -13.61 30.68
C GLY A 391 -6.04 -14.63 30.05
N SER A 392 -5.64 -15.61 30.85
CA SER A 392 -4.67 -16.64 30.44
C SER A 392 -5.18 -17.44 29.24
N GLY A 393 -4.27 -17.77 28.31
CA GLY A 393 -4.60 -18.47 27.06
C GLY A 393 -4.75 -17.54 25.86
N TRP A 394 -4.70 -16.23 26.05
CA TRP A 394 -4.63 -15.26 24.98
C TRP A 394 -3.21 -14.77 24.75
N LYS A 395 -2.88 -14.49 23.51
CA LYS A 395 -1.63 -13.82 23.13
C LYS A 395 -1.93 -12.70 22.14
N SER A 396 -1.10 -11.66 22.16
CA SER A 396 -1.12 -10.60 21.15
C SER A 396 -0.44 -11.10 19.88
N LEU A 397 -1.12 -10.97 18.74
CA LEU A 397 -0.53 -11.17 17.44
C LEU A 397 0.19 -9.90 16.99
N ASP A 398 -0.49 -8.75 17.11
CA ASP A 398 0.08 -7.43 16.79
C ASP A 398 -0.70 -6.32 17.50
N ILE A 399 -0.04 -5.17 17.67
CA ILE A 399 -0.64 -3.89 18.10
C ILE A 399 -0.16 -2.84 17.11
N ASN A 400 -1.10 -2.20 16.37
CA ASN A 400 -0.75 -1.30 15.28
C ASN A 400 -1.83 -0.25 15.00
N THR A 401 -1.60 0.57 13.99
CA THR A 401 -2.49 1.61 13.47
C THR A 401 -2.83 1.29 12.01
N ASN A 402 -4.12 1.25 11.69
CA ASN A 402 -4.61 1.08 10.32
C ASN A 402 -4.44 2.37 9.49
N GLY A 403 -4.66 3.52 10.10
CA GLY A 403 -4.64 4.80 9.40
C GLY A 403 -5.88 5.03 8.53
N GLU A 404 -5.91 6.17 7.86
CA GLU A 404 -7.01 6.52 6.98
C GLU A 404 -7.09 5.61 5.76
N LEU A 405 -5.94 5.27 5.17
CA LEU A 405 -5.88 4.41 3.98
C LEU A 405 -6.47 3.02 4.25
N ALA A 406 -5.96 2.30 5.25
CA ALA A 406 -6.46 0.95 5.52
C ALA A 406 -7.90 0.97 6.04
N SER A 407 -8.32 2.01 6.76
CA SER A 407 -9.73 2.22 7.15
C SER A 407 -10.64 2.37 5.91
N ARG A 408 -10.20 3.15 4.90
CA ARG A 408 -10.88 3.28 3.60
C ARG A 408 -11.00 1.93 2.89
N ILE A 409 -9.88 1.21 2.77
CA ILE A 409 -9.83 -0.11 2.12
C ILE A 409 -10.73 -1.12 2.85
N TRP A 410 -10.76 -1.09 4.18
CA TRP A 410 -11.59 -1.98 4.98
C TRP A 410 -13.08 -1.76 4.71
N LEU A 411 -13.55 -0.51 4.70
CA LEU A 411 -14.92 -0.18 4.33
C LEU A 411 -15.23 -0.63 2.90
N GLN A 412 -14.35 -0.30 1.96
CA GLN A 412 -14.48 -0.63 0.56
C GLN A 412 -14.58 -2.15 0.33
N THR A 413 -13.72 -2.94 1.01
CA THR A 413 -13.72 -4.42 0.93
C THR A 413 -15.07 -5.01 1.35
N GLY A 414 -15.76 -4.40 2.33
CA GLY A 414 -17.09 -4.82 2.79
C GLY A 414 -18.25 -4.39 1.90
N MET A 415 -18.04 -3.64 0.83
CA MET A 415 -19.10 -3.24 -0.10
C MET A 415 -19.45 -4.35 -1.09
N SER A 416 -20.64 -4.31 -1.68
CA SER A 416 -21.12 -5.34 -2.63
C SER A 416 -20.29 -5.41 -3.92
N LYS A 417 -19.72 -4.28 -4.33
CA LYS A 417 -18.83 -4.16 -5.50
C LYS A 417 -17.55 -3.42 -5.09
N PRO A 418 -16.65 -4.08 -4.35
CA PRO A 418 -15.51 -3.40 -3.73
C PRO A 418 -14.52 -2.78 -4.72
N LYS A 419 -14.48 -3.24 -5.97
CA LYS A 419 -13.58 -2.69 -7.02
C LYS A 419 -14.24 -1.60 -7.89
N ASP A 420 -15.51 -1.28 -7.64
CA ASP A 420 -16.19 -0.18 -8.33
C ASP A 420 -15.62 1.17 -7.87
N PRO A 421 -15.33 2.11 -8.78
CA PRO A 421 -14.84 3.46 -8.41
C PRO A 421 -15.75 4.18 -7.41
N SER A 422 -17.07 3.97 -7.50
CA SER A 422 -18.03 4.54 -6.54
C SER A 422 -17.84 4.02 -5.12
N ALA A 423 -17.41 2.76 -4.95
CA ALA A 423 -17.10 2.18 -3.64
C ALA A 423 -15.85 2.86 -3.03
N LYS A 424 -14.80 3.12 -3.84
CA LYS A 424 -13.60 3.87 -3.40
C LYS A 424 -14.01 5.27 -2.91
N THR A 425 -14.86 5.97 -3.66
CA THR A 425 -15.33 7.33 -3.33
C THR A 425 -16.18 7.34 -2.06
N GLN A 426 -17.13 6.41 -1.91
CA GLN A 426 -17.97 6.31 -0.72
C GLN A 426 -17.15 6.00 0.53
N ALA A 427 -16.22 5.05 0.44
CA ALA A 427 -15.32 4.71 1.54
C ALA A 427 -14.42 5.90 1.92
N ALA A 428 -13.85 6.61 0.94
CA ALA A 428 -13.02 7.80 1.17
C ALA A 428 -13.82 8.91 1.88
N THR A 429 -15.07 9.14 1.49
CA THR A 429 -15.95 10.11 2.16
C THR A 429 -16.20 9.75 3.61
N ALA A 430 -16.41 8.46 3.90
CA ALA A 430 -16.72 8.00 5.25
C ALA A 430 -15.51 8.01 6.21
N VAL A 431 -14.28 8.10 5.71
CA VAL A 431 -13.06 8.11 6.54
C VAL A 431 -12.31 9.44 6.54
N LYS A 432 -12.77 10.45 5.82
CA LYS A 432 -12.04 11.73 5.62
C LYS A 432 -11.65 12.45 6.91
N GLY A 433 -12.41 12.26 7.98
CA GLY A 433 -12.18 12.84 9.31
C GLY A 433 -11.37 11.96 10.24
N TRP A 434 -10.63 10.99 9.72
CA TRP A 434 -9.77 10.16 10.55
C TRP A 434 -8.74 11.02 11.29
N ALA A 435 -8.73 10.90 12.65
CA ALA A 435 -7.79 11.60 13.51
C ALA A 435 -6.76 10.67 14.14
N GLY A 436 -7.11 9.40 14.35
CA GLY A 436 -6.21 8.39 14.92
C GLY A 436 -6.92 7.07 15.17
N ASP A 437 -6.15 6.00 15.25
CA ASP A 437 -6.66 4.69 15.65
C ASP A 437 -5.57 3.81 16.26
N ARG A 438 -6.01 2.77 16.93
CA ARG A 438 -5.15 1.71 17.44
C ARG A 438 -5.93 0.40 17.45
N TYR A 439 -5.29 -0.68 16.98
CA TYR A 439 -5.85 -2.01 17.11
C TYR A 439 -4.91 -2.95 17.86
N GLN A 440 -5.49 -3.99 18.44
CA GLN A 440 -4.78 -5.18 18.88
C GLN A 440 -5.43 -6.41 18.24
N ALA A 441 -4.66 -7.16 17.47
CA ALA A 441 -5.00 -8.49 16.99
C ALA A 441 -4.56 -9.54 18.01
N LEU A 442 -5.41 -10.51 18.24
CA LEU A 442 -5.31 -11.47 19.34
C LEU A 442 -5.53 -12.90 18.86
N GLU A 443 -5.00 -13.86 19.58
CA GLU A 443 -5.24 -15.29 19.34
C GLU A 443 -5.41 -16.03 20.68
N ASN A 444 -6.43 -16.89 20.76
CA ASN A 444 -6.66 -17.74 21.92
C ASN A 444 -5.85 -19.05 21.87
N ALA A 445 -5.90 -19.85 22.94
CA ALA A 445 -5.18 -21.12 23.03
C ALA A 445 -5.60 -22.15 21.97
N GLN A 446 -6.79 -22.01 21.38
CA GLN A 446 -7.31 -22.86 20.29
C GLN A 446 -6.86 -22.38 18.90
N GLY A 447 -6.04 -21.31 18.82
CA GLY A 447 -5.57 -20.75 17.57
C GLY A 447 -6.59 -19.87 16.84
N GLN A 448 -7.74 -19.56 17.48
CA GLN A 448 -8.75 -18.69 16.92
C GLN A 448 -8.35 -17.22 17.14
N ALA A 449 -8.44 -16.42 16.08
CA ALA A 449 -8.07 -15.03 16.13
C ALA A 449 -9.26 -14.09 16.30
N GLY A 450 -8.99 -12.91 16.85
CA GLY A 450 -9.90 -11.80 16.98
C GLY A 450 -9.16 -10.47 16.98
N PHE A 451 -9.88 -9.36 17.01
CA PHE A 451 -9.27 -8.04 17.15
C PHE A 451 -10.16 -7.08 17.92
N VAL A 452 -9.51 -6.07 18.48
CA VAL A 452 -10.13 -4.88 19.09
C VAL A 452 -9.53 -3.67 18.39
N TRP A 453 -10.36 -2.81 17.81
CA TRP A 453 -9.94 -1.64 17.04
C TRP A 453 -10.70 -0.41 17.50
N ARG A 454 -9.99 0.54 18.11
CA ARG A 454 -10.49 1.82 18.58
C ARG A 454 -10.05 2.92 17.65
N THR A 455 -11.00 3.70 17.14
CA THR A 455 -10.77 4.82 16.22
C THR A 455 -11.21 6.13 16.86
N GLN A 456 -10.60 7.23 16.46
CA GLN A 456 -11.00 8.58 16.80
C GLN A 456 -11.09 9.44 15.54
N TRP A 457 -12.06 10.32 15.51
CA TRP A 457 -12.44 11.14 14.37
C TRP A 457 -12.36 12.61 14.74
N ASP A 458 -12.19 13.50 13.74
CA ASP A 458 -12.08 14.95 13.95
C ASP A 458 -13.37 15.53 14.59
N SER A 459 -14.52 14.91 14.34
CA SER A 459 -15.82 15.29 14.93
C SER A 459 -16.75 14.10 15.18
N GLU A 460 -17.83 14.32 15.96
CA GLU A 460 -18.90 13.32 16.14
C GLU A 460 -19.65 13.02 14.84
N GLY A 461 -19.75 14.00 13.94
CA GLY A 461 -20.34 13.81 12.61
C GLY A 461 -19.56 12.79 11.80
N GLU A 462 -18.26 12.96 11.72
CA GLU A 462 -17.36 12.05 10.98
C GLU A 462 -17.27 10.66 11.63
N ALA A 463 -17.31 10.60 12.98
CA ALA A 463 -17.47 9.32 13.69
C ALA A 463 -18.78 8.62 13.33
N THR A 464 -19.86 9.39 13.11
CA THR A 464 -21.17 8.86 12.69
C THR A 464 -21.12 8.36 11.25
N ASP A 465 -20.45 9.07 10.35
CA ASP A 465 -20.28 8.67 8.95
C ASP A 465 -19.52 7.34 8.88
N PHE A 466 -18.40 7.24 9.61
CA PHE A 466 -17.64 5.98 9.69
C PHE A 466 -18.47 4.84 10.31
N TYR A 467 -19.16 5.10 11.44
CA TYR A 467 -19.98 4.10 12.12
C TYR A 467 -21.06 3.53 11.19
N ASN A 468 -21.74 4.38 10.44
CA ASN A 468 -22.78 3.96 9.50
C ASN A 468 -22.21 3.14 8.34
N ALA A 469 -21.11 3.58 7.76
CA ALA A 469 -20.41 2.86 6.71
C ALA A 469 -19.87 1.51 7.23
N ALA A 470 -19.25 1.49 8.41
CA ALA A 470 -18.77 0.28 9.08
C ALA A 470 -19.89 -0.72 9.36
N SER A 471 -21.04 -0.26 9.87
CA SER A 471 -22.21 -1.11 10.11
C SER A 471 -22.69 -1.84 8.84
N ASN A 472 -22.57 -1.20 7.68
CA ASN A 472 -22.92 -1.83 6.40
C ASN A 472 -21.84 -2.78 5.89
N SER A 473 -20.57 -2.34 5.90
CA SER A 473 -19.45 -3.14 5.41
C SER A 473 -19.21 -4.41 6.23
N MET A 474 -19.37 -4.35 7.55
CA MET A 474 -19.20 -5.49 8.46
C MET A 474 -20.16 -6.65 8.15
N LYS A 475 -21.35 -6.37 7.59
CA LYS A 475 -22.29 -7.43 7.20
C LYS A 475 -21.68 -8.39 6.19
N ASN A 476 -20.98 -7.87 5.21
CA ASN A 476 -20.31 -8.69 4.19
C ASN A 476 -18.97 -9.25 4.72
N LEU A 477 -18.16 -8.43 5.40
CA LEU A 477 -16.85 -8.85 5.91
C LEU A 477 -16.93 -10.04 6.85
N PHE A 478 -17.96 -10.06 7.72
CA PHE A 478 -18.13 -11.09 8.76
C PHE A 478 -19.37 -11.96 8.57
N SER A 479 -20.03 -11.89 7.39
CA SER A 479 -21.24 -12.66 7.07
C SER A 479 -22.34 -12.48 8.13
N LEU A 480 -22.58 -11.24 8.57
CA LEU A 480 -23.55 -10.93 9.61
C LEU A 480 -24.97 -10.89 9.05
N SER A 481 -25.91 -11.50 9.78
CA SER A 481 -27.32 -11.49 9.42
C SER A 481 -28.07 -10.37 10.13
N GLY A 482 -29.00 -9.71 9.43
CA GLY A 482 -29.84 -8.65 9.99
C GLY A 482 -29.10 -7.38 10.38
N ASN A 483 -29.72 -6.57 11.25
CA ASN A 483 -29.17 -5.29 11.69
C ASN A 483 -28.40 -5.37 13.02
N GLY A 484 -28.22 -6.57 13.58
CA GLY A 484 -27.68 -6.77 14.92
C GLY A 484 -28.72 -6.53 16.02
N THR A 485 -28.33 -6.79 17.26
CA THR A 485 -29.09 -6.46 18.47
C THR A 485 -28.60 -5.12 19.03
N GLY A 486 -29.45 -4.43 19.76
CA GLY A 486 -29.20 -3.08 20.29
C GLY A 486 -29.74 -1.99 19.36
N SER A 487 -29.57 -0.75 19.79
CA SER A 487 -29.92 0.45 19.03
C SER A 487 -28.69 1.33 18.86
N ASP A 488 -28.70 2.20 17.83
CA ASP A 488 -27.63 3.18 17.69
C ASP A 488 -27.43 3.97 18.97
N PRO A 489 -26.22 4.18 19.44
CA PRO A 489 -24.93 3.95 18.76
C PRO A 489 -24.24 2.62 19.09
N LYS A 490 -24.95 1.57 19.51
CA LYS A 490 -24.41 0.24 19.83
C LYS A 490 -25.12 -0.84 19.02
N LYS A 491 -24.37 -1.66 18.28
CA LYS A 491 -24.83 -2.85 17.56
C LYS A 491 -23.95 -4.05 17.92
N SER A 492 -24.56 -5.21 18.09
CA SER A 492 -23.86 -6.47 18.36
C SER A 492 -24.47 -7.60 17.54
N TRP A 493 -23.62 -8.52 17.11
CA TRP A 493 -24.00 -9.72 16.37
C TRP A 493 -23.27 -10.92 16.97
N THR A 494 -23.92 -12.06 16.95
CA THR A 494 -23.31 -13.35 17.28
C THR A 494 -23.50 -14.27 16.10
N THR A 495 -22.40 -14.79 15.57
CA THR A 495 -22.40 -15.80 14.52
C THR A 495 -22.18 -17.19 15.11
N THR A 496 -21.94 -18.20 14.26
CA THR A 496 -21.60 -19.55 14.72
C THR A 496 -20.30 -19.55 15.52
N ASP A 497 -19.32 -18.72 15.13
CA ASP A 497 -17.91 -18.78 15.56
C ASP A 497 -17.40 -17.47 16.16
N GLN A 498 -18.14 -16.36 16.06
CA GLN A 498 -17.67 -15.04 16.50
C GLN A 498 -18.77 -14.23 17.19
N ASP A 499 -18.34 -13.42 18.16
CA ASP A 499 -19.09 -12.28 18.70
C ASP A 499 -18.51 -10.99 18.10
N VAL A 500 -19.37 -10.12 17.60
CA VAL A 500 -19.02 -8.89 16.87
C VAL A 500 -19.73 -7.71 17.50
N SER A 501 -19.04 -6.61 17.72
CA SER A 501 -19.61 -5.38 18.26
C SER A 501 -19.10 -4.15 17.52
N LEU A 502 -20.01 -3.19 17.30
CA LEU A 502 -19.74 -1.86 16.74
C LEU A 502 -20.41 -0.83 17.65
N ILE A 503 -19.62 0.05 18.25
CA ILE A 503 -20.11 1.05 19.21
C ILE A 503 -19.50 2.41 18.87
N ARG A 504 -20.32 3.47 18.84
CA ARG A 504 -19.88 4.87 18.78
C ARG A 504 -20.13 5.56 20.11
N LYS A 505 -19.16 6.31 20.59
CA LYS A 505 -19.25 7.17 21.77
C LYS A 505 -18.57 8.50 21.49
N GLY A 506 -19.36 9.57 21.36
CA GLY A 506 -18.83 10.86 20.93
C GLY A 506 -18.16 10.73 19.54
N ASN A 507 -16.94 11.22 19.44
CA ASN A 507 -16.11 11.14 18.23
C ASN A 507 -15.24 9.87 18.13
N GLN A 508 -15.56 8.83 18.91
CA GLN A 508 -14.83 7.55 18.88
C GLN A 508 -15.73 6.40 18.41
N VAL A 509 -15.13 5.43 17.72
CA VAL A 509 -15.79 4.18 17.34
C VAL A 509 -14.93 3.00 17.77
N LEU A 510 -15.58 2.01 18.36
CA LEU A 510 -14.98 0.74 18.75
C LEU A 510 -15.55 -0.37 17.87
N VAL A 511 -14.68 -1.10 17.19
CA VAL A 511 -14.96 -2.33 16.46
C VAL A 511 -14.31 -3.48 17.21
N THR A 512 -15.07 -4.50 17.57
CA THR A 512 -14.54 -5.68 18.25
C THR A 512 -15.08 -6.94 17.58
N VAL A 513 -14.18 -7.83 17.21
CA VAL A 513 -14.48 -9.16 16.66
C VAL A 513 -13.66 -10.17 17.44
N LEU A 514 -14.34 -11.03 18.18
CA LEU A 514 -13.69 -12.07 18.98
C LEU A 514 -14.33 -13.44 18.69
N PRO A 515 -13.62 -14.54 18.89
CA PRO A 515 -14.22 -15.86 18.92
C PRO A 515 -15.40 -15.90 19.90
N LYS A 516 -16.43 -16.65 19.55
CA LYS A 516 -17.67 -16.75 20.32
C LYS A 516 -17.42 -17.07 21.79
N ALA A 517 -18.16 -16.39 22.68
CA ALA A 517 -18.07 -16.56 24.13
C ALA A 517 -16.70 -16.20 24.75
N SER A 518 -15.87 -15.41 24.06
CA SER A 518 -14.55 -14.99 24.55
C SER A 518 -14.60 -13.81 25.53
N GLY A 519 -15.77 -13.27 25.85
CA GLY A 519 -15.92 -12.18 26.82
C GLY A 519 -15.81 -10.78 26.20
N ILE A 520 -16.41 -10.57 25.04
CA ILE A 520 -16.44 -9.28 24.33
C ILE A 520 -16.92 -8.12 25.25
N GLU A 521 -17.89 -8.37 26.13
CA GLU A 521 -18.42 -7.36 27.07
C GLU A 521 -17.35 -6.89 28.08
N LYS A 522 -16.39 -7.76 28.47
CA LYS A 522 -15.27 -7.34 29.36
C LYS A 522 -14.37 -6.33 28.64
N VAL A 523 -14.13 -6.53 27.35
CA VAL A 523 -13.33 -5.63 26.51
C VAL A 523 -14.03 -4.28 26.37
N ILE A 524 -15.33 -4.28 26.05
CA ILE A 524 -16.16 -3.08 25.90
C ILE A 524 -16.16 -2.26 27.19
N ALA A 525 -16.44 -2.92 28.33
CA ALA A 525 -16.44 -2.28 29.65
C ALA A 525 -15.05 -1.72 30.03
N LYS A 526 -13.96 -2.46 29.76
CA LYS A 526 -12.58 -2.01 30.02
C LYS A 526 -12.22 -0.75 29.26
N LEU A 527 -12.73 -0.60 28.02
CA LEU A 527 -12.48 0.56 27.16
C LEU A 527 -13.47 1.71 27.43
N GLY A 528 -14.46 1.52 28.30
CA GLY A 528 -15.41 2.54 28.69
C GLY A 528 -16.46 2.88 27.62
N PHE A 529 -16.81 1.90 26.77
CA PHE A 529 -17.84 2.02 25.75
C PHE A 529 -19.18 1.47 26.21
#